data_4c0f660209880f9e7048563a347aec0f
#
_entry.id   4c0f660209880f9e7048563a347aec0f
#
_cell.length_a   1.000
_cell.length_b   1.000
_cell.length_c   1.000
_cell.angle_alpha   90.00
_cell.angle_beta   90.00
_cell.angle_gamma   90.00
#
_symmetry.space_group_name_H-M   'P 1'
#
loop_
_entity.id
_entity.type
_entity.pdbx_description
1 polymer ?
#
loop_
_entity_poly.entity_id
_entity_poly.type
_entity_poly.pdbx_seq_one_letter_code
_entity_poly.pdbx_strand_id
1 'polypeptide(L)'
;MTADGPVLQICDVSKQYSGLRPLRVRELTVAAGDRVSIGGLDAGAGELLVNLVTGASVPDQGDVRVFGQRTADIANGDAWLDLLERFGIVSPRGVLLEGSTLLQNLAMPFTLAIDPVPGDVV
;
A
#
# COMPACT_ATOMS: atom_id res chain seq x y z
N MET A 1 -10.42 19.06 -0.90
CA MET A 1 -10.61 18.65 -1.19
C MET A 1 -10.62 18.16 -1.08
N THR A 2 -10.72 18.50 -0.88
CA THR A 2 -11.03 17.78 -0.90
C THR A 2 -10.73 16.89 -1.20
N ALA A 3 -10.37 16.93 -0.68
CA ALA A 3 -10.18 15.56 -0.99
C ALA A 3 -11.10 15.08 -2.06
N ASP A 4 -11.17 15.88 -3.03
CA ASP A 4 -12.16 15.69 -4.06
C ASP A 4 -11.70 14.73 -5.14
N GLY A 5 -10.40 14.40 -5.16
CA GLY A 5 -9.87 13.46 -6.11
C GLY A 5 -9.86 12.02 -5.56
N PRO A 6 -9.68 11.02 -6.44
CA PRO A 6 -9.53 9.64 -6.00
C PRO A 6 -8.27 9.45 -5.15
N VAL A 7 -8.34 8.53 -4.19
CA VAL A 7 -7.18 8.19 -3.37
C VAL A 7 -6.21 7.26 -4.11
N LEU A 8 -6.71 6.49 -5.08
CA LEU A 8 -5.91 5.61 -5.91
C LEU A 8 -6.43 5.66 -7.34
N GLN A 9 -5.50 5.80 -8.29
CA GLN A 9 -5.78 5.67 -9.72
C GLN A 9 -4.71 4.81 -10.37
N ILE A 10 -5.14 3.79 -11.09
CA ILE A 10 -4.27 2.94 -11.89
C ILE A 10 -4.75 3.02 -13.34
N CYS A 11 -3.86 3.36 -14.27
CA CYS A 11 -4.18 3.53 -15.67
C CYS A 11 -3.19 2.75 -16.53
N ASP A 12 -3.68 1.74 -17.26
CA ASP A 12 -2.92 0.95 -18.23
C ASP A 12 -1.58 0.43 -17.67
N VAL A 13 -1.60 -0.05 -16.43
CA VAL A 13 -0.40 -0.55 -15.76
C VAL A 13 -0.07 -1.96 -16.25
N SER A 14 1.20 -2.18 -16.53
CA SER A 14 1.78 -3.48 -16.79
C SER A 14 3.08 -3.62 -16.00
N LYS A 15 3.26 -4.76 -15.35
CA LYS A 15 4.47 -5.05 -14.58
C LYS A 15 4.80 -6.53 -14.68
N GLN A 16 6.03 -6.82 -15.11
CA GLN A 16 6.55 -8.18 -15.15
C GLN A 16 6.89 -8.63 -13.73
N TYR A 17 6.57 -9.87 -13.44
CA TYR A 17 6.94 -10.54 -12.19
C TYR A 17 7.25 -12.00 -12.47
N SER A 18 7.53 -12.80 -11.46
CA SER A 18 7.94 -14.20 -11.64
C SER A 18 6.83 -15.14 -12.14
N GLY A 19 5.62 -14.63 -12.35
CA GLY A 19 4.52 -15.42 -12.91
C GLY A 19 4.64 -15.60 -14.42
N LEU A 20 3.74 -16.39 -15.00
CA LEU A 20 3.73 -16.70 -16.43
C LEU A 20 3.33 -15.49 -17.29
N ARG A 21 2.61 -14.55 -16.72
CA ARG A 21 2.11 -13.38 -17.43
C ARG A 21 2.39 -12.14 -16.60
N PRO A 22 2.63 -10.98 -17.24
CA PRO A 22 2.75 -9.73 -16.49
C PRO A 22 1.42 -9.39 -15.82
N LEU A 23 1.51 -8.71 -14.70
CA LEU A 23 0.34 -8.11 -14.08
C LEU A 23 -0.12 -6.95 -14.95
N ARG A 24 -1.40 -6.94 -15.31
CA ARG A 24 -2.01 -5.86 -16.09
C ARG A 24 -3.25 -5.36 -15.40
N VAL A 25 -3.32 -4.05 -15.22
CA VAL A 25 -4.51 -3.37 -14.71
C VAL A 25 -4.82 -2.23 -15.66
N ARG A 26 -5.94 -2.34 -16.37
CA ARG A 26 -6.33 -1.31 -17.34
C ARG A 26 -6.76 -0.04 -16.66
N GLU A 27 -7.62 -0.18 -15.69
CA GLU A 27 -8.16 0.98 -14.99
C GLU A 27 -8.67 0.54 -13.63
N LEU A 28 -8.27 1.29 -12.61
CA LEU A 28 -8.80 1.16 -11.27
C LEU A 28 -8.81 2.54 -10.65
N THR A 29 -9.96 2.97 -10.17
CA THR A 29 -10.11 4.25 -9.48
C THR A 29 -10.81 3.98 -8.15
N VAL A 30 -10.20 4.42 -7.06
CA VAL A 30 -10.74 4.26 -5.71
C VAL A 30 -10.89 5.64 -5.10
N ALA A 31 -12.11 5.98 -4.73
CA ALA A 31 -12.41 7.23 -4.03
C ALA A 31 -12.31 7.03 -2.52
N ALA A 32 -12.20 8.14 -1.79
CA ALA A 32 -12.21 8.09 -0.34
C ALA A 32 -13.49 7.41 0.17
N GLY A 33 -13.35 6.48 1.10
CA GLY A 33 -14.46 5.73 1.65
C GLY A 33 -14.87 4.48 0.85
N ASP A 34 -14.32 4.28 -0.34
CA ASP A 34 -14.61 3.10 -1.15
C ASP A 34 -14.00 1.84 -0.57
N ARG A 35 -14.68 0.73 -0.81
CA ARG A 35 -14.19 -0.62 -0.54
C ARG A 35 -14.13 -1.37 -1.86
N VAL A 36 -12.96 -1.88 -2.21
CA VAL A 36 -12.75 -2.56 -3.49
C VAL A 36 -12.20 -3.95 -3.23
N SER A 37 -12.79 -4.92 -3.91
CA SER A 37 -12.30 -6.30 -3.90
C SER A 37 -11.77 -6.64 -5.29
N ILE A 38 -10.60 -7.23 -5.36
CA ILE A 38 -9.96 -7.62 -6.61
C ILE A 38 -9.76 -9.14 -6.58
N GLY A 39 -10.42 -9.82 -7.50
CA GLY A 39 -10.29 -11.26 -7.63
C GLY A 39 -9.40 -11.67 -8.79
N GLY A 40 -9.11 -12.96 -8.88
CA GLY A 40 -8.38 -13.52 -10.01
C GLY A 40 -6.86 -13.34 -9.96
N LEU A 41 -6.32 -12.85 -8.84
CA LEU A 41 -4.88 -12.71 -8.67
C LEU A 41 -4.32 -13.88 -7.87
N ASP A 42 -3.17 -14.42 -8.30
CA ASP A 42 -2.41 -15.31 -7.45
C ASP A 42 -1.68 -14.53 -6.34
N ALA A 43 -1.02 -15.23 -5.42
CA ALA A 43 -0.34 -14.59 -4.29
C ALA A 43 0.76 -13.63 -4.75
N GLY A 44 1.51 -14.01 -5.79
CA GLY A 44 2.57 -13.15 -6.33
C GLY A 44 2.03 -11.89 -6.97
N ALA A 45 0.95 -12.00 -7.73
CA ALA A 45 0.30 -10.84 -8.35
C ALA A 45 -0.31 -9.91 -7.30
N GLY A 46 -0.94 -10.47 -6.26
CA GLY A 46 -1.49 -9.67 -5.17
C GLY A 46 -0.41 -8.89 -4.42
N GLU A 47 0.70 -9.53 -4.10
CA GLU A 47 1.84 -8.87 -3.46
C GLU A 47 2.40 -7.76 -4.35
N LEU A 48 2.54 -8.03 -5.65
CA LEU A 48 3.03 -7.03 -6.60
C LEU A 48 2.08 -5.83 -6.67
N LEU A 49 0.77 -6.06 -6.69
CA LEU A 49 -0.19 -4.97 -6.71
C LEU A 49 -0.05 -4.07 -5.47
N VAL A 50 0.13 -4.66 -4.28
CA VAL A 50 0.38 -3.90 -3.06
C VAL A 50 1.66 -3.08 -3.20
N ASN A 51 2.72 -3.66 -3.75
CA ASN A 51 3.98 -2.95 -3.96
C ASN A 51 3.83 -1.77 -4.94
N LEU A 52 3.03 -1.92 -5.98
CA LEU A 52 2.76 -0.85 -6.92
C LEU A 52 1.96 0.30 -6.28
N VAL A 53 0.96 -0.05 -5.49
CA VAL A 53 0.10 0.95 -4.81
C VAL A 53 0.89 1.72 -3.75
N THR A 54 1.77 1.07 -3.04
CA THR A 54 2.57 1.71 -1.98
C THR A 54 3.83 2.40 -2.48
N GLY A 55 4.15 2.26 -3.77
CA GLY A 55 5.36 2.85 -4.33
C GLY A 55 6.63 2.04 -4.11
N ALA A 56 6.53 0.84 -3.52
CA ALA A 56 7.69 -0.05 -3.36
C ALA A 56 8.22 -0.56 -4.69
N SER A 57 7.35 -0.63 -5.70
CA SER A 57 7.72 -0.92 -7.08
C SER A 57 7.06 0.09 -8.00
N VAL A 58 7.69 0.34 -9.16
CA VAL A 58 7.10 1.19 -10.19
C VAL A 58 6.65 0.32 -11.36
N PRO A 59 5.57 0.68 -12.08
CA PRO A 59 5.12 -0.10 -13.22
C PRO A 59 6.13 -0.03 -14.37
N ASP A 60 6.16 -1.08 -15.19
CA ASP A 60 6.93 -1.07 -16.45
C ASP A 60 6.25 -0.15 -17.47
N GLN A 61 4.93 -0.11 -17.46
CA GLN A 61 4.12 0.75 -18.31
C GLN A 61 2.92 1.25 -17.52
N GLY A 62 2.42 2.44 -17.87
CA GLY A 62 1.24 3.02 -17.26
C GLY A 62 1.55 3.82 -16.01
N ASP A 63 0.52 4.29 -15.35
CA ASP A 63 0.61 5.17 -14.21
C ASP A 63 -0.11 4.61 -12.99
N VAL A 64 0.53 4.73 -11.82
CA VAL A 64 -0.11 4.56 -10.52
C VAL A 64 -0.04 5.90 -9.79
N ARG A 65 -1.20 6.41 -9.38
CA ARG A 65 -1.29 7.64 -8.59
C ARG A 65 -1.96 7.34 -7.26
N VAL A 66 -1.36 7.77 -6.19
CA VAL A 66 -1.92 7.66 -4.84
C VAL A 66 -1.97 9.05 -4.23
N PHE A 67 -3.14 9.40 -3.71
CA PHE A 67 -3.38 10.74 -3.15
C PHE A 67 -2.98 11.86 -4.13
N GLY A 68 -3.22 11.64 -5.42
CA GLY A 68 -2.91 12.59 -6.48
C GLY A 68 -1.46 12.65 -6.94
N GLN A 69 -0.59 11.80 -6.38
CA GLN A 69 0.84 11.78 -6.71
C GLN A 69 1.21 10.50 -7.45
N ARG A 70 1.95 10.63 -8.55
CA ARG A 70 2.48 9.45 -9.26
C ARG A 70 3.54 8.78 -8.39
N THR A 71 3.42 7.48 -8.20
CA THR A 71 4.41 6.73 -7.41
C THR A 71 5.80 6.77 -8.06
N ALA A 72 5.87 6.83 -9.38
CA ALA A 72 7.13 6.91 -10.12
C ALA A 72 7.86 8.25 -9.92
N ASP A 73 7.17 9.28 -9.45
CA ASP A 73 7.74 10.62 -9.27
C ASP A 73 8.18 10.88 -7.82
N ILE A 74 8.13 9.88 -6.95
CA ILE A 74 8.59 10.03 -5.57
C ILE A 74 10.10 10.25 -5.58
N ALA A 75 10.53 11.40 -5.07
CA ALA A 75 11.87 11.90 -5.29
C ALA A 75 12.95 11.22 -4.43
N ASN A 76 12.60 10.77 -3.23
CA ASN A 76 13.59 10.24 -2.30
C ASN A 76 12.93 9.33 -1.24
N GLY A 77 13.76 8.71 -0.41
CA GLY A 77 13.30 7.80 0.62
C GLY A 77 12.43 8.45 1.70
N ASP A 78 12.69 9.70 2.04
CA ASP A 78 11.89 10.43 3.03
C ASP A 78 10.48 10.68 2.54
N ALA A 79 10.33 11.10 1.28
CA ALA A 79 9.03 11.28 0.66
C ALA A 79 8.26 9.97 0.56
N TRP A 80 8.95 8.88 0.27
CA TRP A 80 8.34 7.55 0.22
C TRP A 80 7.88 7.09 1.60
N LEU A 81 8.69 7.30 2.64
CA LEU A 81 8.30 6.96 4.01
C LEU A 81 7.08 7.76 4.48
N ASP A 82 7.02 9.05 4.12
CA ASP A 82 5.85 9.89 4.41
C ASP A 82 4.60 9.33 3.74
N LEU A 83 4.73 8.85 2.51
CA LEU A 83 3.62 8.23 1.80
C LEU A 83 3.19 6.94 2.49
N LEU A 84 4.14 6.09 2.91
CA LEU A 84 3.84 4.82 3.57
C LEU A 84 3.06 4.98 4.87
N GLU A 85 3.24 6.08 5.59
CA GLU A 85 2.49 6.35 6.81
C GLU A 85 0.98 6.45 6.58
N ARG A 86 0.56 6.66 5.36
CA ARG A 86 -0.85 6.77 4.98
C ARG A 86 -1.49 5.44 4.62
N PHE A 87 -0.73 4.34 4.65
CA PHE A 87 -1.21 3.00 4.32
C PHE A 87 -1.23 2.09 5.54
N GLY A 88 -2.25 1.26 5.62
CA GLY A 88 -2.24 0.08 6.46
C GLY A 88 -2.19 -1.15 5.57
N ILE A 89 -1.21 -2.01 5.77
CA ILE A 89 -1.00 -3.19 4.93
C ILE A 89 -1.26 -4.44 5.76
N VAL A 90 -2.15 -5.29 5.26
CA VAL A 90 -2.38 -6.62 5.84
C VAL A 90 -1.84 -7.65 4.86
N SER A 91 -0.83 -8.39 5.30
CA SER A 91 -0.19 -9.41 4.48
C SER A 91 -0.61 -10.81 4.92
N PRO A 92 -0.78 -11.76 3.97
CA PRO A 92 -1.00 -13.15 4.34
C PRO A 92 0.16 -13.77 5.11
N ARG A 93 1.34 -13.16 5.06
CA ARG A 93 2.50 -13.62 5.82
C ARG A 93 2.39 -13.36 7.32
N GLY A 94 1.48 -12.46 7.73
CA GLY A 94 1.20 -12.21 9.14
C GLY A 94 2.42 -11.80 9.93
N VAL A 95 2.98 -10.63 9.68
CA VAL A 95 4.17 -10.14 10.39
C VAL A 95 3.74 -9.62 11.76
N LEU A 96 3.84 -10.48 12.77
CA LEU A 96 3.60 -10.10 14.16
C LEU A 96 4.85 -10.42 14.97
N LEU A 97 5.12 -9.58 15.96
CA LEU A 97 6.22 -9.81 16.91
C LEU A 97 5.74 -10.76 18.00
N GLU A 98 6.29 -11.95 18.02
CA GLU A 98 5.88 -12.99 18.96
C GLU A 98 6.19 -12.66 20.42
N GLY A 99 7.25 -11.88 20.65
CA GLY A 99 7.63 -11.44 21.99
C GLY A 99 6.84 -10.27 22.52
N SER A 100 5.88 -9.74 21.76
CA SER A 100 5.07 -8.58 22.12
C SER A 100 3.61 -8.96 22.29
N THR A 101 2.89 -8.17 23.11
CA THR A 101 1.46 -8.39 23.31
C THR A 101 0.67 -8.01 22.06
N LEU A 102 -0.61 -8.41 22.01
CA LEU A 102 -1.50 -8.00 20.94
C LEU A 102 -1.61 -6.47 20.85
N LEU A 103 -1.77 -5.80 22.01
CA LEU A 103 -1.86 -4.34 22.05
C LEU A 103 -0.59 -3.69 21.50
N GLN A 104 0.58 -4.20 21.84
CA GLN A 104 1.85 -3.69 21.32
C GLN A 104 1.95 -3.85 19.82
N ASN A 105 1.53 -5.00 19.28
CA ASN A 105 1.49 -5.22 17.83
C ASN A 105 0.53 -4.25 17.13
N LEU A 106 -0.64 -4.01 17.70
CA LEU A 106 -1.63 -3.10 17.13
C LEU A 106 -1.17 -1.64 17.21
N ALA A 107 -0.37 -1.28 18.21
CA ALA A 107 0.12 0.08 18.40
C ALA A 107 1.28 0.45 17.48
N MET A 108 2.05 -0.52 16.99
CA MET A 108 3.27 -0.26 16.20
C MET A 108 3.08 0.64 14.98
N PRO A 109 1.98 0.56 14.21
CA PRO A 109 1.77 1.50 13.11
C PRO A 109 1.67 2.97 13.53
N PHE A 110 1.40 3.22 14.81
CA PHE A 110 1.20 4.57 15.34
C PHE A 110 2.41 5.07 16.12
N THR A 111 3.15 4.17 16.76
CA THR A 111 4.29 4.53 17.59
C THR A 111 5.23 3.34 17.78
N LEU A 112 6.52 3.61 17.92
CA LEU A 112 7.49 2.61 18.34
C LEU A 112 7.66 2.57 19.86
N ALA A 113 7.09 3.53 20.59
CA ALA A 113 7.10 3.56 22.05
C ALA A 113 5.99 2.67 22.60
N ILE A 114 6.22 1.36 22.63
CA ILE A 114 5.21 0.37 22.95
C ILE A 114 5.40 -0.30 24.33
N ASP A 115 6.35 0.16 25.13
CA ASP A 115 6.60 -0.43 26.43
C ASP A 115 6.70 0.68 27.52
N PRO A 116 5.59 1.09 28.14
CA PRO A 116 4.20 0.71 27.84
C PRO A 116 3.63 1.44 26.62
N VAL A 117 2.54 0.92 26.08
CA VAL A 117 1.82 1.60 25.00
C VAL A 117 1.21 2.90 25.55
N PRO A 118 1.46 4.06 24.90
CA PRO A 118 0.88 5.33 25.34
C PRO A 118 -0.65 5.31 25.31
N GLY A 119 -1.27 5.97 26.29
CA GLY A 119 -2.73 5.97 26.42
C GLY A 119 -3.45 6.64 25.24
N ASP A 120 -2.81 7.59 24.57
CA ASP A 120 -3.36 8.28 23.42
C ASP A 120 -3.39 7.40 22.14
N VAL A 121 -2.68 6.28 22.15
CA VAL A 121 -2.68 5.31 21.02
C VAL A 121 -3.73 4.23 21.21
N VAL A 122 -4.11 3.94 22.45
CA VAL A 122 -5.09 2.88 22.77
C VAL A 122 -6.52 3.19 22.27
#